data_66d6c503f6e0dd6c88ced020981823e1
#
_entry.id   66d6c503f6e0dd6c88ced020981823e1
#
_cell.length_a   1.000
_cell.length_b   1.000
_cell.length_c   1.000
_cell.angle_alpha   90.00
_cell.angle_beta   90.00
_cell.angle_gamma   90.00
#
_symmetry.space_group_name_H-M   'P 1'
#
loop_
_entity.id
_entity.type
_entity.pdbx_description
1 polymer ?
#
loop_
_entity_poly.entity_id
_entity_poly.type
_entity_poly.pdbx_seq_one_letter_code
_entity_poly.pdbx_strand_id
1 'polypeptide(L)'
;MREISNLNQLLPHEASNIAFVPTMGALHAGHATLIERARECSSNVLVSVFVNPLQFGDPKDLEKYPRNPEMDAEVAELSGATILWRPEFKEIYPGHIEVISAGPLGELFEGVSRKGHFDGM
;
A
#
# COMPACT_ATOMS: atom_id res chain seq x y z
N MET A 1 9.02 10.06 -11.68
CA MET A 1 7.83 9.39 -11.08
C MET A 1 6.67 10.36 -11.03
N ARG A 2 5.50 9.91 -11.43
CA ARG A 2 4.28 10.72 -11.40
C ARG A 2 3.43 10.33 -10.19
N GLU A 3 2.92 11.32 -9.45
CA GLU A 3 2.03 11.07 -8.32
C GLU A 3 0.57 11.22 -8.75
N ILE A 4 -0.28 10.30 -8.31
CA ILE A 4 -1.72 10.33 -8.56
C ILE A 4 -2.48 10.12 -7.26
N SER A 5 -3.69 10.66 -7.20
CA SER A 5 -4.61 10.48 -6.08
C SER A 5 -5.77 9.56 -6.43
N ASN A 6 -6.03 9.35 -7.73
CA ASN A 6 -7.12 8.54 -8.22
C ASN A 6 -6.66 7.68 -9.41
N LEU A 7 -7.08 6.41 -9.45
CA LEU A 7 -6.72 5.50 -10.52
C LEU A 7 -7.20 5.93 -11.91
N ASN A 8 -8.21 6.80 -11.99
CA ASN A 8 -8.65 7.40 -13.25
C ASN A 8 -7.56 8.24 -13.93
N GLN A 9 -6.54 8.63 -13.20
CA GLN A 9 -5.39 9.38 -13.71
C GLN A 9 -4.36 8.51 -14.43
N LEU A 10 -4.52 7.18 -14.39
CA LEU A 10 -3.66 6.27 -15.13
C LEU A 10 -3.91 6.41 -16.64
N LEU A 11 -2.82 6.40 -17.41
CA LEU A 11 -2.89 6.39 -18.87
C LEU A 11 -3.17 4.96 -19.37
N PRO A 12 -3.82 4.78 -20.54
CA PRO A 12 -4.16 3.45 -21.03
C PRO A 12 -2.96 2.51 -21.16
N HIS A 13 -1.81 3.00 -21.62
CA HIS A 13 -0.61 2.18 -21.75
C HIS A 13 0.00 1.78 -20.41
N GLU A 14 -0.22 2.59 -19.36
CA GLU A 14 0.19 2.25 -18.00
C GLU A 14 -0.71 1.17 -17.41
N ALA A 15 -2.02 1.32 -17.57
CA ALA A 15 -3.00 0.39 -17.03
C ALA A 15 -2.94 -1.01 -17.66
N SER A 16 -2.51 -1.13 -18.93
CA SER A 16 -2.47 -2.40 -19.65
C SER A 16 -1.32 -3.33 -19.22
N ASN A 17 -0.26 -2.79 -18.65
CA ASN A 17 0.90 -3.57 -18.21
C ASN A 17 1.57 -2.86 -17.04
N ILE A 18 1.16 -3.19 -15.84
CA ILE A 18 1.60 -2.54 -14.61
C ILE A 18 2.00 -3.58 -13.57
N ALA A 19 3.12 -3.33 -12.89
CA ALA A 19 3.48 -4.06 -11.68
C ALA A 19 3.04 -3.23 -10.48
N PHE A 20 2.32 -3.84 -9.58
CA PHE A 20 1.72 -3.16 -8.44
C PHE A 20 2.39 -3.56 -7.12
N VAL A 21 2.82 -2.57 -6.35
CA VAL A 21 3.44 -2.75 -5.03
C VAL A 21 2.61 -1.98 -3.99
N PRO A 22 1.69 -2.65 -3.29
CA PRO A 22 0.92 -2.01 -2.23
C PRO A 22 1.75 -1.83 -0.97
N THR A 23 1.67 -0.65 -0.37
CA THR A 23 2.36 -0.34 0.90
C THR A 23 1.49 0.53 1.80
N MET A 24 1.88 0.60 3.06
CA MET A 24 1.29 1.56 4.00
C MET A 24 2.19 2.78 4.24
N GLY A 25 3.20 3.00 3.40
CA GLY A 25 4.20 4.04 3.62
C GLY A 25 5.28 3.63 4.60
N ALA A 26 6.03 4.59 5.12
CA ALA A 26 7.22 4.35 5.93
C ALA A 26 8.20 3.42 5.18
N LEU A 27 8.44 3.74 3.91
CA LEU A 27 9.22 2.87 3.02
C LEU A 27 10.65 2.70 3.51
N HIS A 28 11.15 1.49 3.42
CA HIS A 28 12.49 1.10 3.85
C HIS A 28 13.14 0.18 2.81
N ALA A 29 14.32 -0.36 3.13
CA ALA A 29 15.08 -1.20 2.21
C ALA A 29 14.31 -2.42 1.69
N GLY A 30 13.45 -3.01 2.51
CA GLY A 30 12.59 -4.13 2.07
C GLY A 30 11.60 -3.72 0.99
N HIS A 31 10.97 -2.56 1.14
CA HIS A 31 10.10 -2.00 0.11
C HIS A 31 10.89 -1.66 -1.16
N ALA A 32 12.08 -1.07 -1.02
CA ALA A 32 12.94 -0.77 -2.15
C ALA A 32 13.22 -2.02 -2.99
N THR A 33 13.56 -3.12 -2.34
CA THR A 33 13.79 -4.40 -3.02
C THR A 33 12.56 -4.88 -3.80
N LEU A 34 11.36 -4.77 -3.21
CA LEU A 34 10.12 -5.13 -3.90
C LEU A 34 9.88 -4.26 -5.14
N ILE A 35 10.12 -2.97 -5.03
CA ILE A 35 9.95 -2.04 -6.14
C ILE A 35 10.95 -2.33 -7.27
N GLU A 36 12.20 -2.61 -6.91
CA GLU A 36 13.24 -3.01 -7.87
C GLU A 36 12.84 -4.28 -8.62
N ARG A 37 12.32 -5.28 -7.91
CA ARG A 37 11.82 -6.51 -8.54
C ARG A 37 10.62 -6.24 -9.44
N ALA A 38 9.71 -5.38 -9.02
CA ALA A 38 8.57 -4.97 -9.85
C ALA A 38 9.05 -4.31 -11.16
N ARG A 39 10.10 -3.49 -11.07
CA ARG A 39 10.68 -2.84 -12.24
C ARG A 39 11.29 -3.81 -13.24
N GLU A 40 11.82 -4.94 -12.77
CA GLU A 40 12.29 -6.01 -13.64
C GLU A 40 11.14 -6.67 -14.41
N CYS A 41 9.93 -6.68 -13.85
CA CYS A 41 8.75 -7.31 -14.45
C CYS A 41 7.99 -6.39 -15.41
N SER A 42 8.04 -5.08 -15.20
CA SER A 42 7.28 -4.11 -15.99
C SER A 42 7.99 -2.77 -16.05
N SER A 43 7.81 -2.08 -17.18
CA SER A 43 8.25 -0.69 -17.33
C SER A 43 7.37 0.31 -16.57
N ASN A 44 6.17 -0.12 -16.16
CA ASN A 44 5.25 0.67 -15.35
C ASN A 44 5.13 0.05 -13.96
N VAL A 45 5.58 0.75 -12.95
CA VAL A 45 5.53 0.30 -11.56
C VAL A 45 4.72 1.28 -10.74
N LEU A 46 3.57 0.82 -10.26
CA LEU A 46 2.67 1.57 -9.37
C LEU A 46 2.95 1.17 -7.93
N VAL A 47 3.34 2.13 -7.12
CA VAL A 47 3.46 1.96 -5.68
C VAL A 47 2.30 2.70 -5.02
N SER A 48 1.49 2.01 -4.23
CA SER A 48 0.47 2.68 -3.43
C SER A 48 0.98 2.93 -2.01
N VAL A 49 0.61 4.07 -1.46
CA VAL A 49 0.84 4.42 -0.06
C VAL A 49 -0.53 4.69 0.57
N PHE A 50 -1.02 3.71 1.32
CA PHE A 50 -2.31 3.80 1.99
C PHE A 50 -2.22 3.16 3.36
N VAL A 51 -2.37 3.98 4.41
CA VAL A 51 -2.41 3.49 5.78
C VAL A 51 -3.82 2.97 6.04
N ASN A 52 -4.00 1.67 5.91
CA ASN A 52 -5.31 1.02 5.97
C ASN A 52 -5.82 0.94 7.41
N PRO A 53 -6.89 1.69 7.78
CA PRO A 53 -7.42 1.67 9.14
C PRO A 53 -7.94 0.31 9.58
N LEU A 54 -8.39 -0.52 8.62
CA LEU A 54 -8.94 -1.85 8.94
C LEU A 54 -7.89 -2.84 9.46
N GLN A 55 -6.59 -2.56 9.24
CA GLN A 55 -5.49 -3.37 9.76
C GLN A 55 -5.10 -3.00 11.19
N PHE A 56 -5.70 -1.96 11.75
CA PHE A 56 -5.43 -1.47 13.10
C PHE A 56 -6.60 -1.77 14.03
N GLY A 57 -6.33 -2.54 15.10
CA GLY A 57 -7.33 -2.81 16.13
C GLY A 57 -7.50 -1.65 17.12
N ASP A 58 -6.47 -0.82 17.28
CA ASP A 58 -6.46 0.32 18.19
C ASP A 58 -6.28 1.62 17.40
N PRO A 59 -7.21 2.59 17.52
CA PRO A 59 -7.06 3.89 16.88
C PRO A 59 -5.78 4.63 17.26
N LYS A 60 -5.23 4.39 18.44
CA LYS A 60 -3.96 5.00 18.88
C LYS A 60 -2.78 4.51 18.05
N ASP A 61 -2.79 3.22 17.67
CA ASP A 61 -1.74 2.66 16.83
C ASP A 61 -1.81 3.24 15.43
N LEU A 62 -3.00 3.46 14.92
CA LEU A 62 -3.23 4.12 13.63
C LEU A 62 -2.68 5.55 13.63
N GLU A 63 -2.93 6.32 14.70
CA GLU A 63 -2.42 7.68 14.83
C GLU A 63 -0.90 7.73 14.92
N LYS A 64 -0.30 6.74 15.58
CA LYS A 64 1.16 6.64 15.78
C LYS A 64 1.90 6.08 14.59
N TYR A 65 1.18 5.50 13.62
CA TYR A 65 1.84 4.92 12.45
C TYR A 65 2.67 5.99 11.74
N PRO A 66 3.96 5.74 11.48
CA PRO A 66 4.84 6.76 10.92
C PRO A 66 4.42 7.16 9.51
N ARG A 67 4.39 8.46 9.26
CA ARG A 67 4.04 9.03 7.97
C ARG A 67 5.10 10.05 7.57
N ASN A 68 5.78 9.78 6.46
CA ASN A 68 6.73 10.70 5.87
C ASN A 68 6.57 10.65 4.34
N PRO A 69 5.60 11.42 3.80
CA PRO A 69 5.28 11.34 2.38
C PRO A 69 6.42 11.75 1.46
N GLU A 70 7.27 12.66 1.88
CA GLU A 70 8.42 13.10 1.07
C GLU A 70 9.48 12.00 0.97
N MET A 71 9.80 11.36 2.09
CA MET A 71 10.74 10.24 2.13
C MET A 71 10.19 9.04 1.35
N ASP A 72 8.91 8.75 1.47
CA ASP A 72 8.26 7.67 0.74
C ASP A 72 8.35 7.89 -0.77
N ALA A 73 8.11 9.11 -1.23
CA ALA A 73 8.24 9.46 -2.65
C ALA A 73 9.69 9.28 -3.13
N GLU A 74 10.66 9.71 -2.33
CA GLU A 74 12.08 9.59 -2.67
C GLU A 74 12.50 8.13 -2.78
N VAL A 75 12.17 7.30 -1.79
CA VAL A 75 12.51 5.87 -1.82
C VAL A 75 11.86 5.18 -3.01
N ALA A 76 10.58 5.45 -3.26
CA ALA A 76 9.86 4.86 -4.38
C ALA A 76 10.50 5.21 -5.72
N GLU A 77 10.79 6.48 -5.94
CA GLU A 77 11.38 6.96 -7.19
C GLU A 77 12.77 6.38 -7.41
N LEU A 78 13.65 6.41 -6.42
CA LEU A 78 14.99 5.88 -6.49
C LEU A 78 15.01 4.36 -6.73
N SER A 79 14.00 3.65 -6.27
CA SER A 79 13.89 2.19 -6.43
C SER A 79 13.30 1.77 -7.78
N GLY A 80 12.75 2.70 -8.55
CA GLY A 80 12.25 2.44 -9.90
C GLY A 80 10.74 2.57 -10.09
N ALA A 81 10.01 3.08 -9.09
CA ALA A 81 8.60 3.38 -9.26
C ALA A 81 8.39 4.45 -10.33
N THR A 82 7.39 4.26 -11.17
CA THR A 82 7.01 5.24 -12.19
C THR A 82 5.77 6.02 -11.80
N ILE A 83 4.94 5.45 -10.94
CA ILE A 83 3.71 6.05 -10.44
C ILE A 83 3.61 5.82 -8.94
N LEU A 84 3.33 6.87 -8.20
CA LEU A 84 3.03 6.81 -6.77
C LEU A 84 1.56 7.18 -6.58
N TRP A 85 0.78 6.27 -6.00
CA TRP A 85 -0.65 6.44 -5.77
C TRP A 85 -0.91 6.60 -4.28
N ARG A 86 -1.52 7.72 -3.92
CA ARG A 86 -1.97 8.01 -2.55
C ARG A 86 -3.50 8.13 -2.53
N PRO A 87 -4.22 7.00 -2.43
CA PRO A 87 -5.67 7.02 -2.43
C PRO A 87 -6.24 7.56 -1.12
N GLU A 88 -7.45 8.10 -1.19
CA GLU A 88 -8.27 8.35 -0.01
C GLU A 88 -9.00 7.07 0.39
N PHE A 89 -9.45 7.00 1.64
CA PHE A 89 -10.18 5.85 2.18
C PHE A 89 -11.37 5.45 1.30
N LYS A 90 -12.17 6.41 0.86
CA LYS A 90 -13.36 6.14 0.04
C LYS A 90 -13.07 5.61 -1.35
N GLU A 91 -11.86 5.80 -1.87
CA GLU A 91 -11.46 5.22 -3.15
C GLU A 91 -11.18 3.71 -3.00
N ILE A 92 -10.55 3.32 -1.89
CA ILE A 92 -10.29 1.91 -1.58
C ILE A 92 -11.58 1.21 -1.13
N TYR A 93 -12.39 1.89 -0.31
CA TYR A 93 -13.64 1.37 0.25
C TYR A 93 -14.81 2.28 -0.15
N PRO A 94 -15.31 2.17 -1.39
CA PRO A 94 -16.32 3.12 -1.91
C PRO A 94 -17.73 2.93 -1.37
N GLY A 95 -17.99 1.86 -0.61
CA GLY A 95 -19.32 1.57 -0.09
C GLY A 95 -19.27 0.52 1.00
N HIS A 96 -20.13 -0.51 0.89
CA HIS A 96 -20.14 -1.62 1.83
C HIS A 96 -18.80 -2.36 1.77
N ILE A 97 -18.22 -2.63 2.96
CA ILE A 97 -16.95 -3.34 3.08
C ILE A 97 -17.24 -4.78 3.48
N GLU A 98 -16.80 -5.72 2.63
CA GLU A 98 -16.79 -7.14 2.98
C GLU A 98 -15.40 -7.49 3.50
N VAL A 99 -15.36 -8.03 4.72
CA VAL A 99 -14.11 -8.47 5.34
C VAL A 99 -13.99 -9.97 5.17
N ILE A 100 -12.90 -10.39 4.51
CA ILE A 100 -12.57 -11.80 4.36
C ILE A 100 -11.76 -12.21 5.59
N SER A 101 -12.22 -13.26 6.28
CA SER A 101 -11.51 -13.76 7.46
C SER A 101 -10.19 -14.41 7.06
N ALA A 102 -9.13 -14.11 7.82
CA ALA A 102 -7.84 -14.78 7.70
C ALA A 102 -7.86 -16.18 8.31
N GLY A 103 -8.96 -16.56 8.96
CA GLY A 103 -9.10 -17.85 9.63
C GLY A 103 -8.28 -17.93 10.93
N PRO A 104 -8.12 -19.14 11.51
CA PRO A 104 -7.42 -19.31 12.79
C PRO A 104 -5.97 -18.84 12.79
N LEU A 105 -5.29 -18.94 11.66
CA LEU A 105 -3.89 -18.47 11.54
C LEU A 105 -3.77 -16.96 11.69
N GLY A 106 -4.83 -16.20 11.40
CA GLY A 106 -4.86 -14.76 11.57
C GLY A 106 -4.83 -14.30 13.03
N GLU A 107 -4.99 -15.20 13.96
CA GLU A 107 -4.93 -14.94 15.41
C GLU A 107 -3.57 -15.25 16.02
N LEU A 108 -2.60 -15.73 15.21
CA LEU A 108 -1.24 -16.06 15.61
C LEU A 108 -0.28 -14.92 15.31
N PHE A 109 0.91 -14.97 15.93
CA PHE A 109 2.00 -13.99 15.73
C PHE A 109 1.49 -12.54 15.91
N GLU A 110 1.57 -11.72 14.89
CA GLU A 110 1.05 -10.34 14.93
C GLU A 110 -0.45 -10.29 15.28
N GLY A 111 -1.23 -11.31 14.93
CA GLY A 111 -2.64 -11.41 15.27
C GLY A 111 -2.92 -11.53 16.76
N VAL A 112 -1.94 -11.98 17.57
CA VAL A 112 -2.07 -12.04 19.03
C VAL A 112 -2.08 -10.64 19.63
N SER A 113 -1.17 -9.77 19.19
CA SER A 113 -1.03 -8.39 19.68
C SER A 113 -1.87 -7.38 18.89
N ARG A 114 -2.21 -7.71 17.66
CA ARG A 114 -2.94 -6.86 16.70
C ARG A 114 -4.21 -7.57 16.23
N LYS A 115 -5.17 -7.72 17.14
CA LYS A 115 -6.43 -8.42 16.86
C LYS A 115 -7.15 -7.83 15.64
N GLY A 116 -7.54 -8.69 14.71
CA GLY A 116 -8.21 -8.29 13.48
C GLY A 116 -7.29 -7.73 12.40
N HIS A 117 -5.97 -7.68 12.65
CA HIS A 117 -5.01 -7.12 11.69
C HIS A 117 -5.05 -7.83 10.34
N PHE A 118 -4.97 -9.16 10.35
CA PHE A 118 -4.96 -9.94 9.11
C PHE A 118 -6.32 -9.94 8.40
N ASP A 119 -7.42 -9.88 9.14
CA ASP A 119 -8.75 -9.74 8.54
C ASP A 119 -8.90 -8.38 7.84
N GLY A 120 -8.29 -7.31 8.39
CA GLY A 120 -8.28 -5.99 7.78
C GLY A 120 -7.35 -5.89 6.55
N MET A 121 -6.35 -6.73 6.50
CA MET A 121 -5.40 -6.75 5.41
C MET A 121 -6.04 -7.28 4.12
#